data_3863d56cbdfda9a7ea4b3d3f20497b82
#
_entry.id   3863d56cbdfda9a7ea4b3d3f20497b82
#
_cell.length_a   1.000
_cell.length_b   1.000
_cell.length_c   1.000
_cell.angle_alpha   90.00
_cell.angle_beta   90.00
_cell.angle_gamma   90.00
#
_symmetry.space_group_name_H-M   'P 1'
#
loop_
_entity.id
_entity.type
_entity.pdbx_description
1 polymer ?
#
loop_
_entity_poly.entity_id
_entity_poly.type
_entity_poly.pdbx_seq_one_letter_code
_entity_poly.pdbx_strand_id
1 'polypeptide(L)'
;MTISTDDSGPVRIVTAVLLDGDRVLLCHRSAGRRWYPDVWDLPGGHIEEGEDPRESLVRELREELGITASEPSSPPLHEIRTPTFDMQIWLIDKWTGTLVNAATDEHDAVAWFETSDLDGLRLAHESYLSMLTAVLAT
;
A
#
# COMPACT_ATOMS: atom_id res chain seq x y z
N MET A 1 15.36 -28.23 -13.47
CA MET A 1 15.18 -27.53 -13.08
C MET A 1 14.70 -26.81 -12.85
N THR A 2 14.67 -26.62 -12.54
CA THR A 2 14.32 -25.81 -12.17
C THR A 2 13.79 -25.09 -11.88
N ILE A 3 13.78 -24.90 -11.56
CA ILE A 3 13.26 -24.15 -11.18
C ILE A 3 13.23 -23.25 -10.85
N SER A 4 13.11 -23.05 -10.86
CA SER A 4 13.07 -22.16 -10.60
C SER A 4 13.29 -21.50 -10.01
N THR A 5 13.79 -21.47 -9.98
CA THR A 5 14.10 -20.78 -9.46
C THR A 5 13.84 -19.68 -9.31
N ASP A 6 13.67 -19.18 -9.84
CA ASP A 6 13.27 -18.08 -9.86
C ASP A 6 12.45 -17.51 -8.83
N ASP A 7 11.77 -17.88 -8.42
CA ASP A 7 11.02 -17.60 -7.24
C ASP A 7 11.86 -17.67 -5.98
N SER A 8 13.11 -17.67 -6.14
CA SER A 8 14.06 -17.73 -5.04
C SER A 8 14.21 -16.40 -4.33
N GLY A 9 13.80 -15.30 -4.93
CA GLY A 9 13.91 -13.99 -4.31
C GLY A 9 12.63 -13.56 -3.62
N PRO A 10 12.68 -12.48 -2.82
CA PRO A 10 11.48 -11.93 -2.21
C PRO A 10 10.54 -11.36 -3.27
N VAL A 11 9.24 -11.41 -2.99
CA VAL A 11 8.27 -10.75 -3.87
C VAL A 11 8.42 -9.24 -3.74
N ARG A 12 8.18 -8.53 -4.82
CA ARG A 12 8.32 -7.07 -4.86
C ARG A 12 6.95 -6.44 -4.79
N ILE A 13 6.77 -5.53 -3.84
CA ILE A 13 5.49 -4.90 -3.54
C ILE A 13 5.65 -3.39 -3.55
N VAL A 14 4.64 -2.68 -4.07
CA VAL A 14 4.52 -1.23 -3.96
C VAL A 14 3.25 -0.89 -3.20
N THR A 15 3.34 0.11 -2.35
CA THR A 15 2.18 0.64 -1.62
C THR A 15 2.22 2.15 -1.64
N ALA A 16 1.08 2.76 -1.35
CA ALA A 16 0.93 4.21 -1.39
C ALA A 16 0.43 4.76 -0.07
N VAL A 17 1.05 5.87 0.34
CA VAL A 17 0.49 6.75 1.35
C VAL A 17 -0.29 7.83 0.59
N LEU A 18 -1.63 7.74 0.63
CA LEU A 18 -2.49 8.76 0.06
C LEU A 18 -2.90 9.70 1.19
N LEU A 19 -2.68 10.99 0.98
CA LEU A 19 -2.99 12.00 1.99
C LEU A 19 -4.13 12.89 1.52
N ASP A 20 -5.05 13.19 2.44
CA ASP A 20 -6.06 14.20 2.26
C ASP A 20 -6.01 15.10 3.49
N GLY A 21 -5.31 16.22 3.40
CA GLY A 21 -5.04 17.06 4.54
C GLY A 21 -4.20 16.33 5.58
N ASP A 22 -4.75 16.16 6.77
CA ASP A 22 -4.08 15.50 7.89
C ASP A 22 -4.50 14.04 8.06
N ARG A 23 -5.07 13.42 7.01
CA ARG A 23 -5.54 12.04 7.07
C ARG A 23 -4.88 11.18 6.01
N VAL A 24 -4.70 9.91 6.34
CA VAL A 24 -4.15 8.90 5.45
C VAL A 24 -5.22 7.84 5.17
N LEU A 25 -5.22 7.32 3.94
CA LEU A 25 -6.14 6.25 3.56
C LEU A 25 -5.55 4.90 3.91
N LEU A 26 -6.33 4.07 4.59
CA LEU A 26 -5.97 2.68 4.83
C LEU A 26 -7.09 1.77 4.34
N CYS A 27 -6.71 0.55 3.99
CA CYS A 27 -7.60 -0.49 3.50
C CYS A 27 -7.61 -1.61 4.54
N HIS A 28 -8.80 -2.06 4.94
CA HIS A 28 -8.91 -3.17 5.88
C HIS A 28 -8.90 -4.48 5.10
N ARG A 29 -7.90 -5.31 5.36
CA ARG A 29 -7.77 -6.62 4.70
C ARG A 29 -8.78 -7.57 5.31
N SER A 30 -9.57 -8.22 4.44
CA SER A 30 -10.64 -9.11 4.87
C SER A 30 -10.10 -10.23 5.75
N ALA A 31 -10.91 -10.68 6.70
CA ALA A 31 -10.52 -11.76 7.62
C ALA A 31 -10.23 -13.07 6.90
N GLY A 32 -10.80 -13.26 5.70
CA GLY A 32 -10.56 -14.45 4.89
C GLY A 32 -9.28 -14.42 4.06
N ARG A 33 -8.52 -13.34 4.10
CA ARG A 33 -7.28 -13.25 3.32
C ARG A 33 -6.22 -14.21 3.86
N ARG A 34 -5.48 -14.81 2.96
CA ARG A 34 -4.44 -15.78 3.32
C ARG A 34 -3.26 -15.11 4.04
N TRP A 35 -2.90 -13.90 3.59
CA TRP A 35 -1.77 -13.14 4.12
C TRP A 35 -2.29 -11.90 4.83
N TYR A 36 -1.82 -11.69 6.05
CA TYR A 36 -2.16 -10.51 6.86
C TYR A 36 -3.67 -10.26 6.91
N PRO A 37 -4.48 -11.26 7.37
CA PRO A 37 -5.92 -11.04 7.47
C PRO A 37 -6.25 -10.12 8.63
N ASP A 38 -7.37 -9.41 8.50
CA ASP A 38 -7.96 -8.63 9.58
C ASP A 38 -7.00 -7.56 10.13
N VAL A 39 -6.32 -6.84 9.22
CA VAL A 39 -5.45 -5.72 9.59
C VAL A 39 -5.68 -4.58 8.60
N TRP A 40 -5.29 -3.37 9.04
CA TRP A 40 -5.30 -2.20 8.17
C TRP A 40 -3.95 -2.08 7.46
N ASP A 41 -3.99 -1.85 6.16
CA ASP A 41 -2.81 -1.82 5.32
C ASP A 41 -2.89 -0.66 4.35
N LEU A 42 -1.76 -0.30 3.76
CA LEU A 42 -1.72 0.67 2.69
C LEU A 42 -2.19 0.01 1.38
N PRO A 43 -2.85 0.77 0.50
CA PRO A 43 -3.22 0.23 -0.81
C PRO A 43 -1.97 -0.02 -1.66
N GLY A 44 -2.04 -1.03 -2.51
CA GLY A 44 -0.94 -1.39 -3.39
C GLY A 44 -0.98 -2.86 -3.73
N GLY A 45 0.10 -3.38 -4.28
CA GLY A 45 0.16 -4.79 -4.66
C GLY A 45 1.50 -5.16 -5.25
N HIS A 46 1.53 -6.30 -5.94
CA HIS A 46 2.75 -6.86 -6.49
C HIS A 46 3.19 -6.11 -7.75
N ILE A 47 4.50 -5.90 -7.88
CA ILE A 47 5.10 -5.42 -9.12
C ILE A 47 5.14 -6.62 -10.08
N GLU A 48 4.53 -6.46 -11.24
CA GLU A 48 4.54 -7.52 -12.25
C GLU A 48 5.83 -7.49 -13.04
N GLU A 49 6.15 -8.63 -13.64
CA GLU A 49 7.38 -8.75 -14.42
C GLU A 49 7.40 -7.70 -15.53
N GLY A 50 8.50 -6.98 -15.61
CA GLY A 50 8.69 -5.94 -16.61
C GLY A 50 8.11 -4.60 -16.26
N GLU A 51 7.38 -4.49 -15.15
CA GLU A 51 6.82 -3.21 -14.72
C GLU A 51 7.85 -2.39 -13.93
N ASP A 52 7.83 -1.09 -14.14
CA ASP A 52 8.50 -0.14 -13.26
C ASP A 52 7.68 -0.02 -11.98
N PRO A 53 8.29 0.14 -10.80
CA PRO A 53 7.54 0.25 -9.54
C PRO A 53 6.49 1.37 -9.54
N ARG A 54 6.79 2.53 -10.15
CA ARG A 54 5.83 3.63 -10.20
C ARG A 54 4.62 3.30 -11.06
N GLU A 55 4.86 2.60 -12.17
CA GLU A 55 3.77 2.15 -13.06
C GLU A 55 2.90 1.12 -12.35
N SER A 56 3.52 0.19 -11.62
CA SER A 56 2.78 -0.80 -10.83
C SER A 56 1.88 -0.13 -9.82
N LEU A 57 2.39 0.90 -9.15
CA LEU A 57 1.61 1.61 -8.15
C LEU A 57 0.39 2.28 -8.76
N VAL A 58 0.56 2.97 -9.89
CA VAL A 58 -0.56 3.61 -10.60
C VAL A 58 -1.61 2.56 -10.99
N ARG A 59 -1.16 1.42 -11.51
CA ARG A 59 -2.07 0.34 -11.91
C ARG A 59 -2.83 -0.23 -10.71
N GLU A 60 -2.13 -0.50 -9.61
CA GLU A 60 -2.76 -1.06 -8.41
C GLU A 60 -3.80 -0.10 -7.81
N LEU A 61 -3.49 1.18 -7.77
CA LEU A 61 -4.43 2.16 -7.22
C LEU A 61 -5.69 2.28 -8.09
N ARG A 62 -5.54 2.12 -9.40
CA ARG A 62 -6.70 2.08 -10.28
C ARG A 62 -7.55 0.84 -10.01
N GLU A 63 -6.92 -0.32 -9.86
CA GLU A 63 -7.63 -1.58 -9.63
C GLU A 63 -8.32 -1.60 -8.28
N GLU A 64 -7.68 -1.09 -7.25
CA GLU A 64 -8.19 -1.20 -5.89
C GLU A 64 -9.11 -0.07 -5.48
N LEU A 65 -8.84 1.14 -5.96
CA LEU A 65 -9.54 2.33 -5.49
C LEU A 65 -10.27 3.09 -6.60
N GLY A 66 -10.11 2.67 -7.85
CA GLY A 66 -10.78 3.32 -8.97
C GLY A 66 -10.25 4.70 -9.32
N ILE A 67 -9.09 5.07 -8.82
CA ILE A 67 -8.51 6.39 -9.07
C ILE A 67 -7.37 6.31 -10.07
N THR A 68 -7.08 7.46 -10.72
CA THR A 68 -5.92 7.61 -11.58
C THR A 68 -4.91 8.49 -10.86
N ALA A 69 -3.90 7.86 -10.29
CA ALA A 69 -2.85 8.57 -9.56
C ALA A 69 -1.79 9.08 -10.52
N SER A 70 -1.19 10.23 -10.19
CA SER A 70 0.01 10.69 -10.86
C SER A 70 1.19 9.90 -10.35
N GLU A 71 2.11 9.52 -11.25
CA GLU A 71 3.32 8.82 -10.82
C GLU A 71 4.11 9.69 -9.86
N PRO A 72 4.61 9.13 -8.76
CA PRO A 72 5.40 9.92 -7.83
C PRO A 72 6.72 10.32 -8.45
N SER A 73 7.14 11.56 -8.23
CA SER A 73 8.41 12.08 -8.72
C SER A 73 9.51 12.01 -7.66
N SER A 74 9.14 11.84 -6.40
CA SER A 74 10.08 11.73 -5.28
C SER A 74 10.49 10.29 -5.07
N PRO A 75 11.60 10.02 -4.38
CA PRO A 75 11.95 8.67 -3.97
C PRO A 75 10.91 8.09 -3.01
N PRO A 76 10.92 6.77 -2.77
CA PRO A 76 10.02 6.17 -1.78
C PRO A 76 10.21 6.79 -0.40
N LEU A 77 9.10 6.90 0.34
CA LEU A 77 9.14 7.39 1.72
C LEU A 77 9.86 6.41 2.63
N HIS A 78 9.71 5.13 2.35
CA HIS A 78 10.19 4.07 3.24
C HIS A 78 10.27 2.76 2.46
N GLU A 79 11.13 1.86 2.90
CA GLU A 79 11.24 0.52 2.34
C GLU A 79 11.24 -0.48 3.48
N ILE A 80 10.54 -1.59 3.28
CA ILE A 80 10.55 -2.70 4.22
C ILE A 80 11.10 -3.91 3.45
N ARG A 81 12.21 -4.45 3.94
CA ARG A 81 12.87 -5.60 3.30
C ARG A 81 12.87 -6.76 4.26
N THR A 82 12.34 -7.89 3.80
CA THR A 82 12.31 -9.14 4.58
C THR A 82 12.78 -10.27 3.68
N PRO A 83 13.00 -11.45 4.22
CA PRO A 83 13.35 -12.60 3.36
C PRO A 83 12.25 -12.98 2.37
N THR A 84 11.00 -12.61 2.64
CA THR A 84 9.87 -13.02 1.80
C THR A 84 9.35 -11.90 0.91
N PHE A 85 9.56 -10.63 1.25
CA PHE A 85 9.12 -9.52 0.40
C PHE A 85 9.98 -8.28 0.56
N ASP A 86 10.02 -7.50 -0.51
CA ASP A 86 10.56 -6.13 -0.53
C ASP A 86 9.42 -5.19 -0.86
N MET A 87 9.13 -4.25 0.03
CA MET A 87 8.04 -3.29 -0.16
C MET A 87 8.60 -1.89 -0.24
N GLN A 88 8.20 -1.16 -1.29
CA GLN A 88 8.47 0.27 -1.42
C GLN A 88 7.20 1.03 -1.10
N ILE A 89 7.28 2.04 -0.25
CA ILE A 89 6.15 2.86 0.18
C ILE A 89 6.33 4.25 -0.39
N TRP A 90 5.39 4.69 -1.21
CA TRP A 90 5.47 5.93 -1.96
C TRP A 90 4.41 6.93 -1.49
N LEU A 91 4.73 8.22 -1.52
CA LEU A 91 3.74 9.26 -1.29
C LEU A 91 2.99 9.56 -2.58
N ILE A 92 1.66 9.52 -2.50
CA ILE A 92 0.79 9.93 -3.61
C ILE A 92 -0.10 11.05 -3.09
N ASP A 93 0.10 12.25 -3.61
CA ASP A 93 -0.67 13.42 -3.18
C ASP A 93 -1.58 13.97 -4.28
N LYS A 94 -1.54 13.39 -5.48
CA LYS A 94 -2.35 13.87 -6.61
C LYS A 94 -2.99 12.69 -7.33
N TRP A 95 -4.29 12.75 -7.49
CA TRP A 95 -5.04 11.78 -8.29
C TRP A 95 -6.32 12.39 -8.80
N THR A 96 -6.94 11.74 -9.79
CA THR A 96 -8.26 12.10 -10.29
C THR A 96 -9.20 10.92 -10.14
N GLY A 97 -10.50 11.19 -10.19
CA GLY A 97 -11.52 10.18 -10.05
C GLY A 97 -12.07 10.12 -8.63
N THR A 98 -13.13 9.36 -8.46
CA THR A 98 -13.78 9.16 -7.16
C THR A 98 -13.21 7.90 -6.52
N LEU A 99 -12.66 8.06 -5.31
CA LEU A 99 -12.04 6.97 -4.60
C LEU A 99 -13.13 6.06 -4.01
N VAL A 100 -13.09 4.77 -4.37
CA VAL A 100 -14.03 3.76 -3.89
C VAL A 100 -13.26 2.50 -3.54
N ASN A 101 -13.91 1.59 -2.81
CA ASN A 101 -13.35 0.25 -2.60
C ASN A 101 -13.73 -0.60 -3.81
N ALA A 102 -12.85 -0.67 -4.81
CA ALA A 102 -13.10 -1.40 -6.05
C ALA A 102 -12.66 -2.87 -5.99
N ALA A 103 -11.93 -3.26 -4.94
CA ALA A 103 -11.44 -4.63 -4.76
C ALA A 103 -12.07 -5.24 -3.51
N THR A 104 -13.40 -5.43 -3.54
CA THR A 104 -14.17 -5.86 -2.37
C THR A 104 -13.85 -7.28 -1.92
N ASP A 105 -13.23 -8.07 -2.77
CA ASP A 105 -12.73 -9.41 -2.41
C ASP A 105 -11.42 -9.36 -1.63
N GLU A 106 -10.70 -8.24 -1.71
CA GLU A 106 -9.43 -8.06 -1.00
C GLU A 106 -9.60 -7.23 0.26
N HIS A 107 -10.43 -6.19 0.18
CA HIS A 107 -10.63 -5.24 1.29
C HIS A 107 -12.12 -5.13 1.60
N ASP A 108 -12.48 -5.28 2.85
CA ASP A 108 -13.87 -5.12 3.26
C ASP A 108 -14.19 -3.67 3.66
N ALA A 109 -13.18 -2.81 3.78
CA ALA A 109 -13.39 -1.40 4.06
C ALA A 109 -12.19 -0.58 3.61
N VAL A 110 -12.42 0.68 3.25
CA VAL A 110 -11.38 1.68 3.07
C VAL A 110 -11.81 2.91 3.88
N ALA A 111 -10.85 3.56 4.54
CA ALA A 111 -11.20 4.69 5.40
C ALA A 111 -10.01 5.63 5.58
N TRP A 112 -10.32 6.88 5.95
CA TRP A 112 -9.34 7.92 6.21
C TRP A 112 -9.11 8.01 7.71
N PHE A 113 -7.85 8.15 8.12
CA PHE A 113 -7.48 8.18 9.54
C PHE A 113 -6.54 9.34 9.83
N GLU A 114 -6.77 9.99 10.97
CA GLU A 114 -5.85 10.99 11.53
C GLU A 114 -4.81 10.28 12.39
N THR A 115 -3.74 10.99 12.73
CA THR A 115 -2.67 10.44 13.57
C THR A 115 -3.23 9.83 14.88
N SER A 116 -4.17 10.52 15.50
CA SER A 116 -4.73 10.05 16.78
C SER A 116 -5.49 8.74 16.67
N ASP A 117 -5.93 8.38 15.46
CA ASP A 117 -6.66 7.13 15.24
C ASP A 117 -5.74 5.93 15.09
N LEU A 118 -4.50 6.16 14.62
CA LEU A 118 -3.62 5.08 14.20
C LEU A 118 -3.21 4.15 15.33
N ASP A 119 -3.05 4.70 16.52
CA ASP A 119 -2.58 3.96 17.68
C ASP A 119 -3.56 2.85 18.10
N GLY A 120 -4.83 3.02 17.79
CA GLY A 120 -5.84 2.03 18.11
C GLY A 120 -6.09 1.01 17.03
N LEU A 121 -5.37 1.10 15.89
CA LEU A 121 -5.60 0.20 14.77
C LEU A 121 -4.62 -0.97 14.80
N ARG A 122 -5.08 -2.10 14.28
CA ARG A 122 -4.23 -3.25 14.03
C ARG A 122 -3.62 -3.07 12.64
N LEU A 123 -2.38 -2.54 12.61
CA LEU A 123 -1.69 -2.24 11.36
C LEU A 123 -0.93 -3.47 10.85
N ALA A 124 -0.83 -3.60 9.53
CA ALA A 124 -0.22 -4.77 8.90
C ALA A 124 1.26 -4.92 9.22
N HIS A 125 1.98 -3.82 9.44
CA HIS A 125 3.42 -3.84 9.71
C HIS A 125 3.75 -2.90 10.84
N GLU A 126 4.70 -3.32 11.71
CA GLU A 126 5.05 -2.54 12.91
C GLU A 126 5.64 -1.18 12.56
N SER A 127 6.33 -1.05 11.43
CA SER A 127 6.94 0.22 11.04
C SER A 127 5.93 1.26 10.58
N TYR A 128 4.69 0.86 10.29
CA TYR A 128 3.68 1.79 9.77
C TYR A 128 3.36 2.90 10.75
N LEU A 129 3.23 2.59 12.04
CA LEU A 129 2.80 3.60 13.01
C LEU A 129 3.76 4.78 13.05
N SER A 130 5.05 4.54 13.21
CA SER A 130 6.03 5.63 13.30
C SER A 130 6.19 6.35 11.96
N MET A 131 6.18 5.60 10.84
CA MET A 131 6.33 6.18 9.52
C MET A 131 5.15 7.09 9.18
N LEU A 132 3.92 6.63 9.41
CA LEU A 132 2.72 7.42 9.11
C LEU A 132 2.60 8.62 10.06
N THR A 133 2.96 8.46 11.32
CA THR A 133 2.96 9.55 12.27
C THR A 133 3.91 10.66 11.81
N ALA A 134 5.09 10.28 11.33
CA ALA A 134 6.08 11.24 10.83
C ALA A 134 5.57 11.97 9.58
N VAL A 135 4.96 11.24 8.65
CA VAL A 135 4.44 11.82 7.41
C VAL A 135 3.30 12.79 7.71
N LEU A 136 2.39 12.42 8.60
CA LEU A 136 1.23 13.26 8.94
C LEU A 136 1.63 14.51 9.74
N ALA A 137 2.81 14.49 10.34
CA ALA A 137 3.31 15.64 11.11
C ALA A 137 3.95 16.72 10.25
N THR A 138 4.19 16.48 8.97
CA THR A 138 4.87 17.44 8.09
C THR A 138 3.93 18.45 7.43
#